data_e7cd0dbe2ba4fdd25254a196961d23ee
#
_entry.id   e7cd0dbe2ba4fdd25254a196961d23ee
#
_cell.length_a   1.000
_cell.length_b   1.000
_cell.length_c   1.000
_cell.angle_alpha   90.00
_cell.angle_beta   90.00
_cell.angle_gamma   90.00
#
_symmetry.space_group_name_H-M   'P 1'
#
loop_
_entity.id
_entity.type
_entity.pdbx_description
1 polymer ?
#
loop_
_entity_poly.entity_id
_entity_poly.type
_entity_poly.pdbx_seq_one_letter_code
_entity_poly.pdbx_strand_id
1 'polypeptide(L)'
;MLQLSDVGVEGRLAPFSAQVDAGLQYHLIGPNGAGKSTLLARLAGMLPGRGEILLSGQPLTGYQGNELALRRAYLSQQQPPVALMPVFQYLALHQPAGAAEAAVESTILYLCQRLKLMDKLPRMLTQLSGGEWQRVRLASVLLQVWPTVNPYSQLLLLDEPTNSLDVAQKVALDRLLREFCQSGRSALVCAHDLNHTLQQADRVWLLHAGRLVAQGVTREVMEPVLLSQIYDVDFHLQAVGDQRWIMTKTA
;
A
#
# COMPACT_ATOMS: atom_id res chain seq x y z
N MET A 1 -7.09 10.16 -11.00
CA MET A 1 -7.86 9.28 -10.11
C MET A 1 -7.94 9.86 -8.70
N LEU A 2 -6.82 10.08 -7.99
CA LEU A 2 -6.77 10.78 -6.71
C LEU A 2 -6.04 12.11 -6.88
N GLN A 3 -6.60 13.23 -6.40
CA GLN A 3 -6.01 14.55 -6.46
C GLN A 3 -5.87 15.12 -5.05
N LEU A 4 -4.73 15.68 -4.77
CA LEU A 4 -4.37 16.30 -3.49
C LEU A 4 -4.10 17.78 -3.73
N SER A 5 -4.81 18.65 -3.03
CA SER A 5 -4.63 20.11 -3.10
C SER A 5 -4.30 20.64 -1.70
N ASP A 6 -3.08 21.13 -1.52
CA ASP A 6 -2.58 21.70 -0.25
C ASP A 6 -2.80 20.77 0.97
N VAL A 7 -2.60 19.46 0.77
CA VAL A 7 -2.86 18.44 1.79
C VAL A 7 -1.75 18.42 2.82
N GLY A 8 -2.11 18.53 4.09
CA GLY A 8 -1.19 18.52 5.22
C GLY A 8 -1.84 18.05 6.51
N VAL A 9 -1.01 17.78 7.52
CA VAL A 9 -1.41 17.43 8.90
C VAL A 9 -0.55 18.24 9.84
N GLU A 10 -1.17 19.00 10.70
CA GLU A 10 -0.48 19.91 11.63
C GLU A 10 0.57 19.15 12.47
N GLY A 11 1.77 19.74 12.54
CA GLY A 11 2.92 19.17 13.28
C GLY A 11 3.52 17.88 12.68
N ARG A 12 2.94 17.30 11.60
CA ARG A 12 3.39 16.01 11.05
C ARG A 12 3.67 16.03 9.56
N LEU A 13 2.89 16.79 8.79
CA LEU A 13 2.98 16.81 7.34
C LEU A 13 2.74 18.23 6.83
N ALA A 14 3.78 18.85 6.27
CA ALA A 14 3.67 20.13 5.61
C ALA A 14 2.76 20.02 4.38
N PRO A 15 2.03 21.08 4.03
CA PRO A 15 1.11 21.05 2.90
C PRO A 15 1.82 20.84 1.57
N PHE A 16 1.23 20.00 0.72
CA PHE A 16 1.68 19.79 -0.64
C PHE A 16 0.52 19.39 -1.55
N SER A 17 0.75 19.49 -2.85
CA SER A 17 -0.19 19.04 -3.88
C SER A 17 0.44 17.93 -4.70
N ALA A 18 -0.35 16.91 -5.05
CA ALA A 18 0.09 15.75 -5.80
C ALA A 18 -1.09 15.08 -6.49
N GLN A 19 -0.78 14.13 -7.39
CA GLN A 19 -1.80 13.36 -8.11
C GLN A 19 -1.41 11.89 -8.16
N VAL A 20 -2.42 11.00 -8.07
CA VAL A 20 -2.28 9.58 -8.36
C VAL A 20 -3.08 9.25 -9.62
N ASP A 21 -2.40 8.77 -10.63
CA ASP A 21 -2.98 8.30 -11.87
C ASP A 21 -3.52 6.88 -11.71
N ALA A 22 -4.52 6.51 -12.52
CA ALA A 22 -5.07 5.17 -12.50
C ALA A 22 -4.10 4.14 -13.10
N GLY A 23 -4.15 2.91 -12.60
CA GLY A 23 -3.38 1.79 -13.16
C GLY A 23 -1.92 1.71 -12.73
N LEU A 24 -1.47 2.56 -11.80
CA LEU A 24 -0.08 2.66 -11.41
C LEU A 24 0.16 2.27 -9.95
N GLN A 25 1.34 1.71 -9.71
CA GLN A 25 1.86 1.42 -8.36
C GLN A 25 2.79 2.55 -7.92
N TYR A 26 2.42 3.22 -6.83
CA TYR A 26 3.19 4.28 -6.19
C TYR A 26 3.89 3.75 -4.96
N HIS A 27 5.17 4.09 -4.78
CA HIS A 27 5.85 3.87 -3.52
C HIS A 27 6.11 5.20 -2.79
N LEU A 28 5.74 5.23 -1.51
CA LEU A 28 6.09 6.28 -0.57
C LEU A 28 7.36 5.85 0.14
N ILE A 29 8.45 6.57 -0.10
CA ILE A 29 9.75 6.31 0.52
C ILE A 29 10.21 7.50 1.36
N GLY A 30 11.20 7.29 2.19
CA GLY A 30 11.79 8.29 3.07
C GLY A 30 12.20 7.68 4.41
N PRO A 31 13.03 8.35 5.20
CA PRO A 31 13.47 7.88 6.51
C PRO A 31 12.31 7.63 7.47
N ASN A 32 12.61 6.96 8.59
CA ASN A 32 11.64 6.80 9.66
C ASN A 32 11.24 8.18 10.21
N GLY A 33 9.95 8.37 10.50
CA GLY A 33 9.42 9.66 10.93
C GLY A 33 9.19 10.68 9.80
N ALA A 34 9.45 10.34 8.53
CA ALA A 34 9.25 11.26 7.39
C ALA A 34 7.78 11.64 7.12
N GLY A 35 6.79 10.97 7.75
CA GLY A 35 5.37 11.28 7.59
C GLY A 35 4.61 10.31 6.68
N LYS A 36 5.22 9.21 6.23
CA LYS A 36 4.61 8.23 5.29
C LYS A 36 3.28 7.66 5.79
N SER A 37 3.27 7.07 6.99
CA SER A 37 2.04 6.50 7.58
C SER A 37 0.98 7.56 7.88
N THR A 38 1.41 8.79 8.25
CA THR A 38 0.52 9.94 8.43
C THR A 38 -0.17 10.30 7.12
N LEU A 39 0.58 10.33 6.01
CA LEU A 39 0.02 10.59 4.70
C LEU A 39 -0.97 9.49 4.29
N LEU A 40 -0.61 8.20 4.41
CA LEU A 40 -1.53 7.11 4.08
C LEU A 40 -2.82 7.16 4.91
N ALA A 41 -2.72 7.41 6.23
CA ALA A 41 -3.89 7.55 7.09
C ALA A 41 -4.77 8.75 6.68
N ARG A 42 -4.15 9.87 6.24
CA ARG A 42 -4.86 11.05 5.71
C ARG A 42 -5.57 10.72 4.40
N LEU A 43 -4.91 10.02 3.47
CA LEU A 43 -5.49 9.56 2.20
C LEU A 43 -6.59 8.50 2.41
N ALA A 44 -6.46 7.71 3.46
CA ALA A 44 -7.48 6.76 3.87
C ALA A 44 -8.74 7.43 4.48
N GLY A 45 -8.72 8.72 4.76
CA GLY A 45 -9.79 9.41 5.48
C GLY A 45 -9.87 9.06 6.97
N MET A 46 -8.80 8.45 7.52
CA MET A 46 -8.72 8.05 8.94
C MET A 46 -8.11 9.14 9.82
N LEU A 47 -7.48 10.15 9.22
CA LEU A 47 -6.83 11.24 9.92
C LEU A 47 -7.32 12.58 9.35
N PRO A 48 -7.82 13.50 10.19
CA PRO A 48 -8.17 14.86 9.74
C PRO A 48 -6.91 15.65 9.38
N GLY A 49 -7.07 16.69 8.60
CA GLY A 49 -5.97 17.57 8.20
C GLY A 49 -6.46 18.66 7.26
N ARG A 50 -5.55 19.57 6.87
CA ARG A 50 -5.85 20.65 5.92
C ARG A 50 -5.82 20.17 4.48
N GLY A 51 -6.30 21.03 3.59
CA GLY A 51 -6.35 20.78 2.16
C GLY A 51 -7.45 19.81 1.74
N GLU A 52 -7.61 19.67 0.45
CA GLU A 52 -8.65 18.87 -0.17
C GLU A 52 -8.07 17.61 -0.83
N ILE A 53 -8.77 16.50 -0.69
CA ILE A 53 -8.48 15.24 -1.37
C ILE A 53 -9.71 14.86 -2.17
N LEU A 54 -9.55 14.77 -3.49
CA LEU A 54 -10.60 14.30 -4.39
C LEU A 54 -10.29 12.87 -4.84
N LEU A 55 -11.24 11.97 -4.65
CA LEU A 55 -11.21 10.62 -5.23
C LEU A 55 -12.24 10.58 -6.36
N SER A 56 -11.78 10.39 -7.61
CA SER A 56 -12.60 10.46 -8.81
C SER A 56 -13.45 11.74 -8.93
N GLY A 57 -12.84 12.88 -8.57
CA GLY A 57 -13.48 14.19 -8.66
C GLY A 57 -14.43 14.54 -7.50
N GLN A 58 -14.63 13.64 -6.55
CA GLN A 58 -15.45 13.87 -5.36
C GLN A 58 -14.58 14.02 -4.10
N PRO A 59 -14.81 15.03 -3.25
CA PRO A 59 -14.10 15.18 -1.99
C PRO A 59 -14.25 13.94 -1.09
N LEU A 60 -13.17 13.50 -0.41
CA LEU A 60 -13.25 12.38 0.53
C LEU A 60 -14.27 12.60 1.63
N THR A 61 -14.45 13.85 2.07
CA THR A 61 -15.43 14.26 3.07
C THR A 61 -16.89 14.16 2.60
N GLY A 62 -17.10 14.05 1.29
CA GLY A 62 -18.44 13.90 0.68
C GLY A 62 -18.90 12.44 0.58
N TYR A 63 -18.02 11.46 0.84
CA TYR A 63 -18.40 10.05 0.87
C TYR A 63 -18.91 9.65 2.25
N GLN A 64 -19.97 8.83 2.29
CA GLN A 64 -20.30 8.08 3.49
C GLN A 64 -19.28 6.95 3.73
N GLY A 65 -19.15 6.48 4.97
CA GLY A 65 -18.14 5.48 5.34
C GLY A 65 -18.22 4.19 4.53
N ASN A 66 -19.44 3.70 4.25
CA ASN A 66 -19.69 2.52 3.41
C ASN A 66 -19.32 2.75 1.93
N GLU A 67 -19.61 3.92 1.39
CA GLU A 67 -19.27 4.29 0.01
C GLU A 67 -17.76 4.39 -0.17
N LEU A 68 -17.08 5.02 0.80
CA LEU A 68 -15.62 5.12 0.79
C LEU A 68 -14.96 3.75 0.95
N ALA A 69 -15.52 2.86 1.78
CA ALA A 69 -15.04 1.49 1.94
C ALA A 69 -15.12 0.66 0.66
N LEU A 70 -16.10 0.92 -0.23
CA LEU A 70 -16.16 0.29 -1.55
C LEU A 70 -15.09 0.82 -2.51
N ARG A 71 -14.59 2.04 -2.33
CA ARG A 71 -13.66 2.67 -3.27
C ARG A 71 -12.20 2.46 -2.92
N ARG A 72 -11.90 2.32 -1.62
CA ARG A 72 -10.51 2.16 -1.17
C ARG A 72 -10.41 1.19 0.01
N ALA A 73 -9.29 0.45 0.08
CA ALA A 73 -8.88 -0.27 1.28
C ALA A 73 -7.59 0.31 1.86
N TYR A 74 -7.41 0.15 3.16
CA TYR A 74 -6.22 0.62 3.87
C TYR A 74 -5.69 -0.45 4.83
N LEU A 75 -4.47 -0.90 4.58
CA LEU A 75 -3.69 -1.71 5.51
C LEU A 75 -2.85 -0.76 6.37
N SER A 76 -3.26 -0.57 7.62
CA SER A 76 -2.46 0.17 8.60
C SER A 76 -1.25 -0.63 9.07
N GLN A 77 -0.34 0.02 9.78
CA GLN A 77 0.81 -0.65 10.39
C GLN A 77 0.38 -1.88 11.21
N GLN A 78 1.22 -2.91 11.23
CA GLN A 78 0.90 -4.20 11.85
C GLN A 78 0.56 -4.05 13.33
N GLN A 79 -0.57 -4.65 13.72
CA GLN A 79 -1.02 -4.79 15.10
C GLN A 79 -1.32 -6.27 15.36
N PRO A 80 -1.13 -6.76 16.59
CA PRO A 80 -1.51 -8.13 16.94
C PRO A 80 -3.01 -8.35 16.76
N PRO A 81 -3.44 -9.58 16.44
CA PRO A 81 -4.86 -9.90 16.34
C PRO A 81 -5.53 -9.80 17.73
N VAL A 82 -6.65 -9.08 17.80
CA VAL A 82 -7.43 -8.91 19.04
C VAL A 82 -8.71 -9.74 19.05
N ALA A 83 -9.12 -10.28 17.90
CA ALA A 83 -10.37 -11.01 17.76
C ALA A 83 -10.19 -12.52 17.94
N LEU A 84 -11.11 -13.14 18.71
CA LEU A 84 -11.17 -14.60 18.89
C LEU A 84 -12.08 -15.22 17.83
N MET A 85 -11.59 -15.30 16.60
CA MET A 85 -12.31 -15.89 15.49
C MET A 85 -11.33 -16.61 14.53
N PRO A 86 -11.80 -17.57 13.72
CA PRO A 86 -10.97 -18.20 12.69
C PRO A 86 -10.76 -17.27 11.48
N VAL A 87 -9.70 -17.55 10.71
CA VAL A 87 -9.30 -16.76 9.55
C VAL A 87 -10.44 -16.59 8.55
N PHE A 88 -11.20 -17.65 8.24
CA PHE A 88 -12.29 -17.56 7.26
C PHE A 88 -13.37 -16.56 7.68
N GLN A 89 -13.70 -16.48 8.98
CA GLN A 89 -14.66 -15.50 9.50
C GLN A 89 -14.08 -14.07 9.40
N TYR A 90 -12.81 -13.90 9.71
CA TYR A 90 -12.16 -12.60 9.58
C TYR A 90 -12.19 -12.10 8.12
N LEU A 91 -11.91 -12.98 7.16
CA LEU A 91 -12.00 -12.62 5.73
C LEU A 91 -13.44 -12.26 5.34
N ALA A 92 -14.44 -13.00 5.83
CA ALA A 92 -15.86 -12.71 5.57
C ALA A 92 -16.29 -11.30 6.04
N LEU A 93 -15.69 -10.76 7.11
CA LEU A 93 -15.95 -9.38 7.56
C LEU A 93 -15.45 -8.30 6.57
N HIS A 94 -14.56 -8.66 5.66
CA HIS A 94 -13.95 -7.73 4.69
C HIS A 94 -14.54 -7.88 3.29
N GLN A 95 -15.56 -8.70 3.11
CA GLN A 95 -16.23 -8.80 1.81
C GLN A 95 -16.95 -7.49 1.47
N PRO A 96 -16.88 -7.05 0.20
CA PRO A 96 -17.58 -5.84 -0.23
C PRO A 96 -19.10 -6.01 -0.10
N ALA A 97 -19.78 -4.95 0.33
CA ALA A 97 -21.24 -4.95 0.42
C ALA A 97 -21.86 -5.19 -0.97
N GLY A 98 -22.80 -6.12 -1.05
CA GLY A 98 -23.50 -6.46 -2.30
C GLY A 98 -22.71 -7.33 -3.27
N ALA A 99 -21.54 -7.83 -2.91
CA ALA A 99 -20.80 -8.79 -3.73
C ALA A 99 -21.52 -10.15 -3.81
N ALA A 100 -21.52 -10.78 -4.98
CA ALA A 100 -22.08 -12.12 -5.15
C ALA A 100 -21.27 -13.16 -4.36
N GLU A 101 -21.93 -14.02 -3.60
CA GLU A 101 -21.30 -15.01 -2.72
C GLU A 101 -20.28 -15.90 -3.46
N ALA A 102 -20.65 -16.43 -4.63
CA ALA A 102 -19.76 -17.25 -5.44
C ALA A 102 -18.49 -16.51 -5.92
N ALA A 103 -18.60 -15.19 -6.19
CA ALA A 103 -17.46 -14.37 -6.55
C ALA A 103 -16.55 -14.12 -5.33
N VAL A 104 -17.14 -13.91 -4.15
CA VAL A 104 -16.40 -13.76 -2.90
C VAL A 104 -15.63 -15.03 -2.57
N GLU A 105 -16.30 -16.19 -2.62
CA GLU A 105 -15.68 -17.49 -2.34
C GLU A 105 -14.50 -17.75 -3.27
N SER A 106 -14.70 -17.62 -4.60
CA SER A 106 -13.64 -17.82 -5.58
C SER A 106 -12.46 -16.87 -5.40
N THR A 107 -12.73 -15.60 -5.00
CA THR A 107 -11.68 -14.61 -4.74
C THR A 107 -10.93 -14.93 -3.45
N ILE A 108 -11.61 -15.36 -2.40
CA ILE A 108 -10.94 -15.82 -1.15
C ILE A 108 -10.01 -16.98 -1.46
N LEU A 109 -10.48 -17.99 -2.19
CA LEU A 109 -9.65 -19.14 -2.59
C LEU A 109 -8.44 -18.68 -3.39
N TYR A 110 -8.64 -17.82 -4.38
CA TYR A 110 -7.57 -17.27 -5.20
C TYR A 110 -6.50 -16.55 -4.36
N LEU A 111 -6.90 -15.59 -3.51
CA LEU A 111 -5.98 -14.83 -2.67
C LEU A 111 -5.28 -15.74 -1.64
N CYS A 112 -6.01 -16.68 -1.02
CA CYS A 112 -5.45 -17.61 -0.05
C CYS A 112 -4.45 -18.58 -0.67
N GLN A 113 -4.65 -19.03 -1.91
CA GLN A 113 -3.67 -19.83 -2.63
C GLN A 113 -2.40 -19.04 -2.91
N ARG A 114 -2.51 -17.82 -3.43
CA ARG A 114 -1.35 -16.94 -3.72
C ARG A 114 -0.55 -16.59 -2.46
N LEU A 115 -1.24 -16.34 -1.35
CA LEU A 115 -0.63 -15.97 -0.08
C LEU A 115 -0.32 -17.16 0.84
N LYS A 116 -0.50 -18.41 0.37
CA LYS A 116 -0.27 -19.66 1.13
C LYS A 116 -1.01 -19.68 2.47
N LEU A 117 -2.32 -19.45 2.43
CA LEU A 117 -3.21 -19.39 3.59
C LEU A 117 -4.27 -20.49 3.63
N MET A 118 -4.33 -21.41 2.62
CA MET A 118 -5.39 -22.41 2.52
C MET A 118 -5.51 -23.28 3.78
N ASP A 119 -4.39 -23.74 4.31
CA ASP A 119 -4.33 -24.55 5.53
C ASP A 119 -4.54 -23.75 6.82
N LYS A 120 -4.62 -22.44 6.72
CA LYS A 120 -4.83 -21.52 7.85
C LYS A 120 -6.28 -21.07 8.01
N LEU A 121 -7.12 -21.26 6.99
CA LEU A 121 -8.52 -20.81 7.03
C LEU A 121 -9.28 -21.22 8.29
N PRO A 122 -9.18 -22.46 8.81
CA PRO A 122 -9.87 -22.87 10.03
C PRO A 122 -9.16 -22.46 11.33
N ARG A 123 -7.93 -21.91 11.26
CA ARG A 123 -7.17 -21.55 12.47
C ARG A 123 -7.68 -20.26 13.09
N MET A 124 -7.62 -20.19 14.43
CA MET A 124 -7.90 -18.96 15.16
C MET A 124 -6.82 -17.91 14.88
N LEU A 125 -7.19 -16.64 14.75
CA LEU A 125 -6.26 -15.54 14.48
C LEU A 125 -5.12 -15.47 15.49
N THR A 126 -5.41 -15.76 16.76
CA THR A 126 -4.44 -15.77 17.87
C THR A 126 -3.40 -16.90 17.81
N GLN A 127 -3.61 -17.89 16.96
CA GLN A 127 -2.70 -19.02 16.75
C GLN A 127 -1.75 -18.81 15.56
N LEU A 128 -1.87 -17.67 14.87
CA LEU A 128 -1.05 -17.35 13.71
C LEU A 128 0.29 -16.74 14.14
N SER A 129 1.35 -17.09 13.42
CA SER A 129 2.61 -16.35 13.51
C SER A 129 2.45 -14.91 12.94
N GLY A 130 3.39 -14.01 13.27
CA GLY A 130 3.34 -12.63 12.77
C GLY A 130 3.28 -12.53 11.24
N GLY A 131 4.05 -13.40 10.53
CA GLY A 131 4.01 -13.44 9.06
C GLY A 131 2.72 -14.06 8.51
N GLU A 132 2.12 -15.06 9.17
CA GLU A 132 0.81 -15.61 8.79
C GLU A 132 -0.29 -14.57 8.98
N TRP A 133 -0.27 -13.87 10.12
CA TRP A 133 -1.21 -12.79 10.40
C TRP A 133 -1.10 -11.65 9.38
N GLN A 134 0.12 -11.23 9.03
CA GLN A 134 0.34 -10.22 8.01
C GLN A 134 -0.26 -10.62 6.66
N ARG A 135 -0.09 -11.88 6.24
CA ARG A 135 -0.69 -12.39 5.00
C ARG A 135 -2.22 -12.43 5.06
N VAL A 136 -2.81 -12.77 6.21
CA VAL A 136 -4.27 -12.71 6.40
C VAL A 136 -4.79 -11.29 6.27
N ARG A 137 -4.11 -10.30 6.88
CA ARG A 137 -4.45 -8.88 6.73
C ARG A 137 -4.33 -8.40 5.28
N LEU A 138 -3.31 -8.85 4.56
CA LEU A 138 -3.16 -8.56 3.13
C LEU A 138 -4.30 -9.17 2.31
N ALA A 139 -4.66 -10.43 2.58
CA ALA A 139 -5.79 -11.08 1.93
C ALA A 139 -7.10 -10.30 2.18
N SER A 140 -7.33 -9.81 3.41
CA SER A 140 -8.56 -9.10 3.76
C SER A 140 -8.69 -7.75 3.05
N VAL A 141 -7.63 -6.94 2.99
CA VAL A 141 -7.68 -5.63 2.31
C VAL A 141 -7.72 -5.79 0.78
N LEU A 142 -7.06 -6.82 0.24
CA LEU A 142 -7.17 -7.16 -1.18
C LEU A 142 -8.59 -7.64 -1.52
N LEU A 143 -9.19 -8.50 -0.71
CA LEU A 143 -10.57 -8.97 -0.92
C LEU A 143 -11.54 -7.78 -0.99
N GLN A 144 -11.43 -6.81 -0.08
CA GLN A 144 -12.29 -5.63 -0.04
C GLN A 144 -12.32 -4.86 -1.35
N VAL A 145 -11.20 -4.81 -2.08
CA VAL A 145 -11.05 -4.01 -3.31
C VAL A 145 -10.76 -4.84 -4.55
N TRP A 146 -10.80 -6.17 -4.46
CA TRP A 146 -10.47 -7.01 -5.60
C TRP A 146 -11.47 -6.83 -6.74
N PRO A 147 -11.00 -6.70 -8.00
CA PRO A 147 -11.86 -6.29 -9.12
C PRO A 147 -13.07 -7.17 -9.38
N THR A 148 -12.94 -8.48 -9.16
CA THR A 148 -14.01 -9.46 -9.43
C THR A 148 -15.17 -9.39 -8.44
N VAL A 149 -14.92 -8.90 -7.22
CA VAL A 149 -15.93 -8.77 -6.15
C VAL A 149 -16.33 -7.32 -5.89
N ASN A 150 -15.50 -6.36 -6.32
CA ASN A 150 -15.77 -4.95 -6.12
C ASN A 150 -15.43 -4.13 -7.38
N PRO A 151 -16.41 -3.92 -8.28
CA PRO A 151 -16.20 -3.13 -9.50
C PRO A 151 -15.97 -1.63 -9.22
N TYR A 152 -16.34 -1.15 -8.05
CA TYR A 152 -16.21 0.27 -7.66
C TYR A 152 -14.84 0.61 -7.05
N SER A 153 -14.03 -0.40 -6.78
CA SER A 153 -12.72 -0.21 -6.16
C SER A 153 -11.78 0.60 -7.03
N GLN A 154 -10.98 1.44 -6.40
CA GLN A 154 -10.07 2.36 -7.09
C GLN A 154 -8.67 2.37 -6.48
N LEU A 155 -8.57 2.31 -5.15
CA LEU A 155 -7.35 2.61 -4.43
C LEU A 155 -7.06 1.59 -3.34
N LEU A 156 -5.82 1.11 -3.31
CA LEU A 156 -5.27 0.29 -2.24
C LEU A 156 -4.12 1.04 -1.57
N LEU A 157 -4.23 1.25 -0.26
CA LEU A 157 -3.24 1.93 0.57
C LEU A 157 -2.59 0.92 1.51
N LEU A 158 -1.27 0.76 1.44
CA LEU A 158 -0.54 -0.25 2.19
C LEU A 158 0.61 0.37 3.00
N ASP A 159 0.51 0.28 4.31
CA ASP A 159 1.55 0.75 5.21
C ASP A 159 2.48 -0.40 5.60
N GLU A 160 3.69 -0.41 5.03
CA GLU A 160 4.73 -1.43 5.23
C GLU A 160 4.24 -2.88 5.03
N PRO A 161 3.61 -3.21 3.89
CA PRO A 161 2.97 -4.50 3.70
C PRO A 161 3.93 -5.68 3.69
N THR A 162 5.21 -5.46 3.41
CA THR A 162 6.25 -6.49 3.29
C THR A 162 6.90 -6.88 4.62
N ASN A 163 6.54 -6.21 5.72
CA ASN A 163 7.04 -6.56 7.04
C ASN A 163 6.63 -7.98 7.41
N SER A 164 7.57 -8.75 7.97
CA SER A 164 7.39 -10.15 8.37
C SER A 164 7.10 -11.13 7.21
N LEU A 165 7.28 -10.71 5.95
CA LEU A 165 7.17 -11.58 4.78
C LEU A 165 8.54 -12.11 4.35
N ASP A 166 8.61 -13.41 4.02
CA ASP A 166 9.77 -13.99 3.36
C ASP A 166 9.83 -13.59 1.86
N VAL A 167 10.93 -13.94 1.19
CA VAL A 167 11.16 -13.58 -0.21
C VAL A 167 10.05 -14.07 -1.14
N ALA A 168 9.60 -15.32 -0.95
CA ALA A 168 8.55 -15.89 -1.81
C ALA A 168 7.20 -15.19 -1.60
N GLN A 169 6.92 -14.79 -0.38
CA GLN A 169 5.71 -14.06 0.00
C GLN A 169 5.71 -12.61 -0.55
N LYS A 170 6.88 -11.94 -0.53
CA LYS A 170 7.05 -10.63 -1.16
C LYS A 170 6.78 -10.71 -2.67
N VAL A 171 7.36 -11.67 -3.36
CA VAL A 171 7.13 -11.90 -4.80
C VAL A 171 5.64 -12.18 -5.09
N ALA A 172 4.96 -12.95 -4.22
CA ALA A 172 3.53 -13.19 -4.37
C ALA A 172 2.70 -11.92 -4.23
N LEU A 173 3.03 -11.08 -3.24
CA LEU A 173 2.39 -9.78 -3.04
C LEU A 173 2.62 -8.85 -4.25
N ASP A 174 3.85 -8.77 -4.75
CA ASP A 174 4.19 -7.92 -5.90
C ASP A 174 3.36 -8.30 -7.15
N ARG A 175 3.17 -9.61 -7.37
CA ARG A 175 2.32 -10.11 -8.47
C ARG A 175 0.85 -9.69 -8.28
N LEU A 176 0.30 -9.81 -7.07
CA LEU A 176 -1.06 -9.39 -6.76
C LEU A 176 -1.24 -7.88 -6.93
N LEU A 177 -0.28 -7.06 -6.50
CA LEU A 177 -0.32 -5.60 -6.67
C LEU A 177 -0.25 -5.21 -8.15
N ARG A 178 0.61 -5.88 -8.92
CA ARG A 178 0.70 -5.65 -10.37
C ARG A 178 -0.60 -6.00 -11.08
N GLU A 179 -1.20 -7.15 -10.76
CA GLU A 179 -2.50 -7.56 -11.31
C GLU A 179 -3.60 -6.56 -10.95
N PHE A 180 -3.62 -6.10 -9.69
CA PHE A 180 -4.55 -5.08 -9.23
C PHE A 180 -4.38 -3.77 -10.02
N CYS A 181 -3.16 -3.27 -10.22
CA CYS A 181 -2.91 -2.05 -10.98
C CYS A 181 -3.24 -2.23 -12.47
N GLN A 182 -2.91 -3.37 -13.09
CA GLN A 182 -3.26 -3.68 -14.48
C GLN A 182 -4.77 -3.69 -14.73
N SER A 183 -5.58 -3.89 -13.71
CA SER A 183 -7.04 -3.77 -13.80
C SER A 183 -7.57 -2.32 -13.80
N GLY A 184 -6.67 -1.33 -13.91
CA GLY A 184 -7.00 0.10 -13.93
C GLY A 184 -7.12 0.77 -12.56
N ARG A 185 -6.75 0.07 -11.49
CA ARG A 185 -6.75 0.54 -10.10
C ARG A 185 -5.35 0.95 -9.69
N SER A 186 -5.20 1.63 -8.55
CA SER A 186 -3.87 2.08 -8.12
C SER A 186 -3.56 1.67 -6.69
N ALA A 187 -2.29 1.40 -6.45
CA ALA A 187 -1.78 1.08 -5.12
C ALA A 187 -0.75 2.12 -4.67
N LEU A 188 -0.86 2.59 -3.41
CA LEU A 188 0.17 3.37 -2.74
C LEU A 188 0.75 2.53 -1.61
N VAL A 189 2.05 2.31 -1.65
CA VAL A 189 2.77 1.40 -0.75
C VAL A 189 3.85 2.19 0.00
N CYS A 190 3.79 2.24 1.34
CA CYS A 190 4.96 2.65 2.11
C CYS A 190 6.03 1.57 2.02
N ALA A 191 7.19 1.92 1.51
CA ALA A 191 8.30 1.02 1.31
C ALA A 191 9.57 1.52 2.02
N HIS A 192 10.36 0.59 2.57
CA HIS A 192 11.66 0.88 3.18
C HIS A 192 12.83 0.37 2.33
N ASP A 193 12.59 -0.64 1.50
CA ASP A 193 13.60 -1.21 0.62
C ASP A 193 13.68 -0.40 -0.68
N LEU A 194 14.78 0.33 -0.85
CA LEU A 194 15.01 1.17 -2.03
C LEU A 194 15.18 0.33 -3.30
N ASN A 195 15.82 -0.84 -3.22
CA ASN A 195 15.99 -1.72 -4.36
C ASN A 195 14.66 -2.36 -4.78
N HIS A 196 13.84 -2.78 -3.83
CA HIS A 196 12.49 -3.25 -4.11
C HIS A 196 11.65 -2.14 -4.76
N THR A 197 11.74 -0.90 -4.26
CA THR A 197 11.07 0.26 -4.87
C THR A 197 11.53 0.50 -6.31
N LEU A 198 12.84 0.47 -6.57
CA LEU A 198 13.40 0.68 -7.90
C LEU A 198 12.91 -0.37 -8.92
N GLN A 199 12.62 -1.59 -8.48
CA GLN A 199 12.16 -2.70 -9.33
C GLN A 199 10.65 -2.77 -9.51
N GLN A 200 9.86 -2.33 -8.52
CA GLN A 200 8.42 -2.59 -8.49
C GLN A 200 7.55 -1.34 -8.70
N ALA A 201 8.02 -0.14 -8.32
CA ALA A 201 7.23 1.06 -8.41
C ALA A 201 7.21 1.67 -9.83
N ASP A 202 6.06 2.14 -10.28
CA ASP A 202 5.93 2.99 -11.48
C ASP A 202 6.28 4.44 -11.14
N ARG A 203 5.85 4.90 -9.96
CA ARG A 203 6.03 6.26 -9.46
C ARG A 203 6.51 6.23 -8.02
N VAL A 204 7.24 7.25 -7.64
CA VAL A 204 7.76 7.41 -6.28
C VAL A 204 7.41 8.77 -5.72
N TRP A 205 6.99 8.79 -4.46
CA TRP A 205 6.91 9.98 -3.63
C TRP A 205 7.95 9.87 -2.52
N LEU A 206 8.91 10.79 -2.49
CA LEU A 206 9.97 10.84 -1.49
C LEU A 206 9.61 11.87 -0.44
N LEU A 207 9.42 11.41 0.80
CA LEU A 207 9.14 12.25 1.95
C LEU A 207 10.37 12.38 2.86
N HIS A 208 10.59 13.59 3.37
CA HIS A 208 11.60 13.86 4.39
C HIS A 208 11.10 14.94 5.36
N ALA A 209 11.25 14.70 6.66
CA ALA A 209 10.86 15.63 7.72
C ALA A 209 9.45 16.24 7.52
N GLY A 210 8.46 15.41 7.18
CA GLY A 210 7.09 15.85 6.95
C GLY A 210 6.85 16.61 5.65
N ARG A 211 7.78 16.59 4.70
CA ARG A 211 7.67 17.29 3.41
C ARG A 211 7.77 16.31 2.24
N LEU A 212 6.98 16.53 1.20
CA LEU A 212 7.19 15.87 -0.09
C LEU A 212 8.37 16.56 -0.80
N VAL A 213 9.51 15.87 -0.87
CA VAL A 213 10.76 16.43 -1.42
C VAL A 213 10.84 16.22 -2.92
N ALA A 214 10.39 15.05 -3.40
CA ALA A 214 10.34 14.73 -4.82
C ALA A 214 9.17 13.80 -5.11
N GLN A 215 8.63 13.90 -6.32
CA GLN A 215 7.62 13.00 -6.85
C GLN A 215 7.81 12.85 -8.37
N GLY A 216 7.58 11.66 -8.89
CA GLY A 216 7.72 11.43 -10.34
C GLY A 216 7.89 9.96 -10.71
N VAL A 217 8.38 9.74 -11.91
CA VAL A 217 8.75 8.41 -12.40
C VAL A 217 9.87 7.84 -11.54
N THR A 218 9.80 6.56 -11.23
CA THR A 218 10.74 5.90 -10.32
C THR A 218 12.21 6.19 -10.68
N ARG A 219 12.56 6.15 -11.96
CA ARG A 219 13.94 6.37 -12.42
C ARG A 219 14.45 7.80 -12.18
N GLU A 220 13.55 8.78 -12.13
CA GLU A 220 13.88 10.19 -11.91
C GLU A 220 14.03 10.53 -10.42
N VAL A 221 13.19 9.93 -9.57
CA VAL A 221 13.20 10.20 -8.12
C VAL A 221 14.28 9.37 -7.42
N MET A 222 14.58 8.16 -7.91
CA MET A 222 15.55 7.23 -7.31
C MET A 222 17.00 7.54 -7.70
N GLU A 223 17.34 8.83 -7.82
CA GLU A 223 18.70 9.26 -8.14
C GLU A 223 19.61 9.25 -6.90
N PRO A 224 20.84 8.70 -7.00
CA PRO A 224 21.75 8.54 -5.86
C PRO A 224 22.03 9.83 -5.10
N VAL A 225 22.23 10.94 -5.80
CA VAL A 225 22.55 12.24 -5.17
C VAL A 225 21.42 12.68 -4.25
N LEU A 226 20.17 12.60 -4.72
CA LEU A 226 18.99 12.96 -3.93
C LEU A 226 18.82 12.02 -2.74
N LEU A 227 18.91 10.71 -2.97
CA LEU A 227 18.78 9.72 -1.90
C LEU A 227 19.89 9.85 -0.86
N SER A 228 21.13 10.12 -1.26
CA SER A 228 22.25 10.31 -0.33
C SER A 228 22.01 11.51 0.61
N GLN A 229 21.49 12.60 0.08
CA GLN A 229 21.14 13.78 0.89
C GLN A 229 20.02 13.51 1.89
N ILE A 230 19.03 12.69 1.50
CA ILE A 230 17.83 12.42 2.33
C ILE A 230 18.09 11.35 3.41
N TYR A 231 18.88 10.33 3.09
CA TYR A 231 19.15 9.21 4.00
C TYR A 231 20.46 9.33 4.77
N ASP A 232 21.28 10.36 4.47
CA ASP A 232 22.60 10.57 5.07
C ASP A 232 23.54 9.36 4.88
N VAL A 233 23.52 8.79 3.67
CA VAL A 233 24.29 7.61 3.27
C VAL A 233 24.73 7.78 1.82
N ASP A 234 26.01 7.55 1.53
CA ASP A 234 26.52 7.59 0.15
C ASP A 234 25.97 6.43 -0.67
N PHE A 235 25.10 6.74 -1.63
CA PHE A 235 24.57 5.79 -2.59
C PHE A 235 25.22 5.95 -3.98
N HIS A 236 25.27 4.86 -4.72
CA HIS A 236 25.54 4.85 -6.15
C HIS A 236 24.65 3.83 -6.85
N LEU A 237 24.42 4.03 -8.15
CA LEU A 237 23.71 3.08 -8.99
C LEU A 237 24.70 2.13 -9.65
N GLN A 238 24.43 0.83 -9.57
CA GLN A 238 25.14 -0.22 -10.27
C GLN A 238 24.19 -0.93 -11.24
N ALA A 239 24.58 -1.05 -12.50
CA ALA A 239 23.86 -1.85 -13.47
C ALA A 239 24.31 -3.32 -13.39
N VAL A 240 23.35 -4.24 -13.33
CA VAL A 240 23.57 -5.69 -13.40
C VAL A 240 22.62 -6.24 -14.46
N GLY A 241 23.12 -6.49 -15.64
CA GLY A 241 22.29 -6.76 -16.82
C GLY A 241 21.40 -5.55 -17.13
N ASP A 242 20.11 -5.77 -17.33
CA ASP A 242 19.12 -4.71 -17.60
C ASP A 242 18.57 -4.05 -16.34
N GLN A 243 19.00 -4.50 -15.16
CA GLN A 243 18.51 -3.99 -13.88
C GLN A 243 19.50 -3.01 -13.25
N ARG A 244 18.95 -2.00 -12.56
CA ARG A 244 19.72 -1.05 -11.75
C ARG A 244 19.53 -1.38 -10.28
N TRP A 245 20.62 -1.25 -9.53
CA TRP A 245 20.65 -1.49 -8.09
C TRP A 245 21.25 -0.29 -7.37
N ILE A 246 20.65 0.10 -6.27
CA ILE A 246 21.18 1.11 -5.36
C ILE A 246 22.08 0.40 -4.37
N MET A 247 23.34 0.82 -4.35
CA MET A 247 24.37 0.28 -3.47
C MET A 247 24.88 1.38 -2.53
N THR A 248 25.21 1.02 -1.31
CA THR A 248 25.91 1.92 -0.38
C THR A 248 27.41 1.84 -0.64
N LYS A 249 28.11 2.96 -0.63
CA LYS A 249 29.57 2.94 -0.55
C LYS A 249 29.94 2.52 0.89
N THR A 250 30.57 1.37 1.02
CA THR A 250 31.30 1.04 2.25
C THR A 250 32.56 1.90 2.31
N ALA A 251 32.74 2.57 3.44
CA ALA A 251 33.98 3.32 3.73
C ALA A 251 35.20 2.40 3.74
#